data_73710416533f7c773c1e51817160847c
#
_entry.id   73710416533f7c773c1e51817160847c
#
_cell.length_a   1.000
_cell.length_b   1.000
_cell.length_c   1.000
_cell.angle_alpha   90.00
_cell.angle_beta   90.00
_cell.angle_gamma   90.00
#
_symmetry.space_group_name_H-M   'P 1'
#
loop_
_entity.id
_entity.type
_entity.pdbx_description
1 polymer ?
#
loop_
_entity_poly.entity_id
_entity_poly.type
_entity_poly.pdbx_seq_one_letter_code
_entity_poly.pdbx_strand_id
1 'polypeptide(L)'
;QRTNLYELSEVFSKTLAMDSIFLCDSGFIDVILPTNINFKKNQICIHPVSQGSMGFALPAIIGAHSTGRKDIVSVIGDGSIMMNLQELQTIKDYRIPAKIFIINNRMYGIIRRRQKELFRGRTIGTDDTNGLGCPDFKKISKAFGIKYKLIKTKKNLKNEINSILKQKKTVICEIMADENQEYIEIGYAKNAEGKIVRRPLEDQKPFLDRNIFLKQMLIEPIDQ
;
A
#
# COMPACT_ATOMS: atom_id res chain seq x y z
N GLN A 1 18.78 3.50 -3.54
CA GLN A 1 17.45 3.34 -4.13
C GLN A 1 16.39 3.35 -3.03
N ARG A 2 15.22 3.97 -3.29
CA ARG A 2 14.02 3.93 -2.44
C ARG A 2 13.35 2.55 -2.51
N THR A 3 12.46 2.28 -1.57
CA THR A 3 11.78 0.99 -1.48
C THR A 3 10.69 0.89 -2.56
N ASN A 4 10.71 -0.22 -3.30
CA ASN A 4 9.64 -0.62 -4.20
C ASN A 4 8.60 -1.46 -3.42
N LEU A 5 7.30 -1.29 -3.71
CA LEU A 5 6.24 -1.98 -2.96
C LEU A 5 6.18 -3.49 -3.24
N TYR A 6 6.61 -3.96 -4.40
CA TYR A 6 6.72 -5.40 -4.69
C TYR A 6 7.83 -6.05 -3.85
N GLU A 7 8.99 -5.38 -3.70
CA GLU A 7 10.05 -5.84 -2.79
C GLU A 7 9.57 -5.84 -1.33
N LEU A 8 8.78 -4.83 -0.95
CA LEU A 8 8.19 -4.74 0.38
C LEU A 8 7.20 -5.89 0.65
N SER A 9 6.37 -6.26 -0.33
CA SER A 9 5.44 -7.40 -0.21
C SER A 9 6.18 -8.72 -0.04
N GLU A 10 7.29 -8.91 -0.73
CA GLU A 10 8.15 -10.09 -0.57
C GLU A 10 8.77 -10.15 0.84
N VAL A 11 9.21 -9.02 1.38
CA VAL A 11 9.72 -8.94 2.74
C VAL A 11 8.63 -9.29 3.75
N PHE A 12 7.43 -8.72 3.63
CA PHE A 12 6.31 -9.05 4.52
C PHE A 12 5.91 -10.52 4.43
N SER A 13 5.88 -11.12 3.24
CA SER A 13 5.63 -12.56 3.05
C SER A 13 6.55 -13.44 3.90
N LYS A 14 7.81 -13.00 4.10
CA LYS A 14 8.85 -13.74 4.83
C LYS A 14 8.93 -13.40 6.32
N THR A 15 8.35 -12.27 6.75
CA THR A 15 8.61 -11.70 8.07
C THR A 15 7.41 -11.58 8.99
N LEU A 16 6.19 -11.55 8.44
CA LEU A 16 4.97 -11.50 9.23
C LEU A 16 4.85 -12.73 10.15
N ALA A 17 4.46 -12.53 11.41
CA ALA A 17 4.17 -13.60 12.35
C ALA A 17 2.96 -14.43 11.87
N MET A 18 2.89 -15.70 12.33
CA MET A 18 1.93 -16.68 11.83
C MET A 18 0.46 -16.30 12.06
N ASP A 19 0.19 -15.46 13.06
CA ASP A 19 -1.15 -15.04 13.48
C ASP A 19 -1.36 -13.51 13.34
N SER A 20 -0.54 -12.85 12.51
CA SER A 20 -0.64 -11.41 12.28
C SER A 20 -1.97 -11.00 11.67
N ILE A 21 -2.47 -9.83 12.09
CA ILE A 21 -3.44 -9.05 11.30
C ILE A 21 -2.67 -8.00 10.52
N PHE A 22 -2.77 -8.06 9.21
CA PHE A 22 -2.20 -7.09 8.28
C PHE A 22 -3.30 -6.13 7.82
N LEU A 23 -3.13 -4.86 8.13
CA LEU A 23 -4.06 -3.79 7.78
C LEU A 23 -3.43 -2.95 6.68
N CYS A 24 -4.11 -2.77 5.57
CA CYS A 24 -3.65 -1.96 4.47
C CYS A 24 -4.59 -0.78 4.23
N ASP A 25 -4.04 0.38 3.94
CA ASP A 25 -4.80 1.58 3.57
C ASP A 25 -4.93 1.69 2.05
N SER A 26 -5.70 2.63 1.57
CA SER A 26 -5.92 2.87 0.14
C SER A 26 -4.66 3.35 -0.60
N GLY A 27 -4.72 3.34 -1.90
CA GLY A 27 -3.65 3.80 -2.78
C GLY A 27 -2.85 2.66 -3.41
N PHE A 28 -1.63 2.92 -3.89
CA PHE A 28 -0.76 1.88 -4.45
C PHE A 28 -0.53 0.70 -3.50
N ILE A 29 -0.50 0.97 -2.20
CA ILE A 29 -0.35 -0.06 -1.18
C ILE A 29 -1.52 -1.04 -1.17
N ASP A 30 -2.75 -0.55 -1.38
CA ASP A 30 -3.96 -1.38 -1.45
C ASP A 30 -3.96 -2.33 -2.65
N VAL A 31 -3.49 -1.83 -3.79
CA VAL A 31 -3.44 -2.62 -5.03
C VAL A 31 -2.30 -3.63 -5.01
N ILE A 32 -1.13 -3.25 -4.46
CA ILE A 32 0.08 -4.06 -4.57
C ILE A 32 0.25 -5.03 -3.40
N LEU A 33 0.11 -4.57 -2.14
CA LEU A 33 0.49 -5.38 -1.00
C LEU A 33 -0.45 -6.57 -0.77
N PRO A 34 -1.79 -6.41 -0.69
CA PRO A 34 -2.69 -7.54 -0.48
C PRO A 34 -2.60 -8.63 -1.56
N THR A 35 -2.31 -8.23 -2.79
CA THR A 35 -2.25 -9.14 -3.94
C THR A 35 -0.90 -9.84 -4.11
N ASN A 36 0.18 -9.31 -3.52
CA ASN A 36 1.54 -9.84 -3.69
C ASN A 36 2.15 -10.40 -2.40
N ILE A 37 1.53 -10.19 -1.24
CA ILE A 37 1.95 -10.84 0.00
C ILE A 37 1.42 -12.28 0.00
N ASN A 38 2.33 -13.24 0.19
CA ASN A 38 1.96 -14.64 0.37
C ASN A 38 1.52 -14.87 1.82
N PHE A 39 0.24 -14.66 2.09
CA PHE A 39 -0.34 -14.83 3.42
C PHE A 39 -0.43 -16.31 3.82
N LYS A 40 -0.09 -16.59 5.07
CA LYS A 40 -0.18 -17.93 5.67
C LYS A 40 -1.57 -18.16 6.28
N LYS A 41 -1.93 -19.42 6.52
CA LYS A 41 -3.28 -19.88 6.93
C LYS A 41 -3.94 -19.06 8.06
N ASN A 42 -3.17 -18.63 9.06
CA ASN A 42 -3.72 -17.92 10.22
C ASN A 42 -3.56 -16.39 10.14
N GLN A 43 -2.96 -15.88 9.08
CA GLN A 43 -2.82 -14.45 8.87
C GLN A 43 -4.11 -13.90 8.25
N ILE A 44 -4.48 -12.69 8.68
CA ILE A 44 -5.66 -11.99 8.18
C ILE A 44 -5.19 -10.72 7.49
N CYS A 45 -5.69 -10.46 6.29
CA CYS A 45 -5.52 -9.19 5.58
C CYS A 45 -6.85 -8.45 5.55
N ILE A 46 -6.84 -7.18 5.98
CA ILE A 46 -8.02 -6.30 5.97
C ILE A 46 -7.61 -5.01 5.26
N HIS A 47 -8.35 -4.65 4.23
CA HIS A 47 -8.11 -3.45 3.44
C HIS A 47 -9.41 -2.91 2.82
N PRO A 48 -9.49 -1.61 2.45
CA PRO A 48 -10.72 -0.97 2.01
C PRO A 48 -10.99 -1.18 0.51
N VAL A 49 -10.94 -2.43 0.02
CA VAL A 49 -10.98 -2.78 -1.41
C VAL A 49 -12.18 -2.21 -2.18
N SER A 50 -13.35 -2.12 -1.53
CA SER A 50 -14.58 -1.68 -2.21
C SER A 50 -14.68 -0.17 -2.38
N GLN A 51 -14.27 0.59 -1.37
CA GLN A 51 -14.42 2.06 -1.33
C GLN A 51 -13.10 2.79 -1.52
N GLY A 52 -11.96 2.13 -1.26
CA GLY A 52 -10.65 2.77 -1.31
C GLY A 52 -10.52 3.93 -0.32
N SER A 53 -11.08 3.79 0.88
CA SER A 53 -11.13 4.86 1.87
C SER A 53 -9.74 5.18 2.41
N MET A 54 -9.28 6.42 2.22
CA MET A 54 -8.06 6.92 2.83
C MET A 54 -8.21 7.06 4.35
N GLY A 55 -7.16 6.74 5.11
CA GLY A 55 -7.16 6.81 6.57
C GLY A 55 -7.78 5.60 7.27
N PHE A 56 -8.20 4.58 6.55
CA PHE A 56 -8.82 3.37 7.08
C PHE A 56 -7.93 2.62 8.07
N ALA A 57 -6.63 2.51 7.77
CA ALA A 57 -5.75 1.59 8.48
C ALA A 57 -5.48 1.97 9.94
N LEU A 58 -5.52 3.26 10.32
CA LEU A 58 -5.31 3.66 11.72
C LEU A 58 -6.49 3.25 12.62
N PRO A 59 -7.75 3.63 12.36
CA PRO A 59 -8.88 3.16 13.17
C PRO A 59 -9.04 1.63 13.12
N ALA A 60 -8.68 0.98 12.01
CA ALA A 60 -8.70 -0.47 11.90
C ALA A 60 -7.75 -1.17 12.89
N ILE A 61 -6.65 -0.52 13.33
CA ILE A 61 -5.77 -1.03 14.39
C ILE A 61 -6.56 -1.25 15.68
N ILE A 62 -7.44 -0.31 16.03
CA ILE A 62 -8.25 -0.37 17.26
C ILE A 62 -9.21 -1.56 17.18
N GLY A 63 -9.89 -1.70 16.03
CA GLY A 63 -10.76 -2.86 15.78
C GLY A 63 -10.00 -4.19 15.80
N ALA A 64 -8.83 -4.26 15.17
CA ALA A 64 -7.99 -5.46 15.19
C ALA A 64 -7.55 -5.83 16.62
N HIS A 65 -7.20 -4.84 17.44
CA HIS A 65 -6.81 -5.06 18.82
C HIS A 65 -7.94 -5.66 19.67
N SER A 66 -9.18 -5.26 19.43
CA SER A 66 -10.35 -5.77 20.17
C SER A 66 -10.60 -7.28 19.97
N THR A 67 -10.01 -7.88 18.93
CA THR A 67 -10.05 -9.34 18.72
C THR A 67 -9.13 -10.14 19.63
N GLY A 68 -8.32 -9.46 20.46
CA GLY A 68 -7.32 -10.09 21.34
C GLY A 68 -6.00 -10.43 20.66
N ARG A 69 -5.86 -10.26 19.33
CA ARG A 69 -4.60 -10.47 18.62
C ARG A 69 -3.61 -9.35 18.91
N LYS A 70 -2.33 -9.70 19.01
CA LYS A 70 -1.26 -8.76 19.39
C LYS A 70 -0.32 -8.39 18.25
N ASP A 71 -0.22 -9.23 17.22
CA ASP A 71 0.64 -8.98 16.06
C ASP A 71 -0.11 -8.20 14.99
N ILE A 72 -0.28 -6.90 15.25
CA ILE A 72 -1.00 -5.97 14.37
C ILE A 72 0.02 -5.17 13.56
N VAL A 73 -0.04 -5.32 12.24
CA VAL A 73 0.78 -4.61 11.28
C VAL A 73 -0.12 -3.76 10.40
N SER A 74 0.12 -2.47 10.40
CA SER A 74 -0.65 -1.50 9.60
C SER A 74 0.27 -0.82 8.59
N VAL A 75 -0.14 -0.76 7.33
CA VAL A 75 0.56 -0.05 6.27
C VAL A 75 -0.35 1.03 5.72
N ILE A 76 0.12 2.28 5.75
CA ILE A 76 -0.66 3.46 5.40
C ILE A 76 0.20 4.44 4.58
N GLY A 77 -0.40 5.12 3.60
CA GLY A 77 0.27 6.16 2.84
C GLY A 77 0.48 7.44 3.63
N ASP A 78 1.49 8.22 3.26
CA ASP A 78 1.84 9.51 3.87
C ASP A 78 0.70 10.53 3.82
N GLY A 79 -0.09 10.55 2.75
CA GLY A 79 -1.29 11.38 2.65
C GLY A 79 -2.49 10.78 3.37
N SER A 80 -2.66 9.45 3.30
CA SER A 80 -3.80 8.75 3.92
C SER A 80 -3.82 8.87 5.44
N ILE A 81 -2.66 8.79 6.10
CA ILE A 81 -2.58 8.87 7.56
C ILE A 81 -3.13 10.20 8.11
N MET A 82 -3.09 11.26 7.31
CA MET A 82 -3.58 12.58 7.72
C MET A 82 -5.10 12.63 7.88
N MET A 83 -5.84 11.68 7.32
CA MET A 83 -7.31 11.64 7.42
C MET A 83 -7.80 11.27 8.81
N ASN A 84 -7.05 10.43 9.55
CA ASN A 84 -7.40 9.94 10.88
C ASN A 84 -6.22 9.98 11.85
N LEU A 85 -5.36 10.99 11.71
CA LEU A 85 -4.12 11.13 12.49
C LEU A 85 -4.36 11.14 14.02
N GLN A 86 -5.51 11.65 14.46
CA GLN A 86 -5.93 11.70 15.87
C GLN A 86 -6.01 10.30 16.51
N GLU A 87 -6.23 9.25 15.73
CA GLU A 87 -6.30 7.87 16.24
C GLU A 87 -4.97 7.37 16.83
N LEU A 88 -3.86 8.05 16.52
CA LEU A 88 -2.59 7.79 17.19
C LEU A 88 -2.68 8.02 18.70
N GLN A 89 -3.54 8.96 19.16
CA GLN A 89 -3.79 9.16 20.58
C GLN A 89 -4.52 7.95 21.18
N THR A 90 -5.58 7.48 20.53
CA THR A 90 -6.33 6.28 20.96
C THR A 90 -5.40 5.06 21.05
N ILE A 91 -4.60 4.81 20.01
CA ILE A 91 -3.62 3.72 19.97
C ILE A 91 -2.62 3.83 21.13
N LYS A 92 -2.17 5.04 21.44
CA LYS A 92 -1.24 5.31 22.53
C LYS A 92 -1.86 5.07 23.89
N ASP A 93 -3.07 5.59 24.13
CA ASP A 93 -3.75 5.53 25.43
C ASP A 93 -4.13 4.09 25.79
N TYR A 94 -4.60 3.31 24.82
CA TYR A 94 -4.90 1.90 25.00
C TYR A 94 -3.66 0.99 24.91
N ARG A 95 -2.47 1.56 24.72
CA ARG A 95 -1.18 0.84 24.65
C ARG A 95 -1.19 -0.31 23.62
N ILE A 96 -1.86 -0.10 22.50
CA ILE A 96 -2.01 -1.09 21.43
C ILE A 96 -0.63 -1.37 20.79
N PRO A 97 -0.11 -2.62 20.76
CA PRO A 97 1.26 -2.89 20.30
C PRO A 97 1.36 -2.98 18.77
N ALA A 98 0.81 -2.01 18.06
CA ALA A 98 0.79 -2.00 16.60
C ALA A 98 2.13 -1.55 15.97
N LYS A 99 2.44 -2.08 14.78
CA LYS A 99 3.54 -1.66 13.92
C LYS A 99 2.96 -0.90 12.76
N ILE A 100 3.14 0.40 12.75
CA ILE A 100 2.55 1.33 11.77
C ILE A 100 3.63 1.71 10.77
N PHE A 101 3.52 1.20 9.54
CA PHE A 101 4.42 1.52 8.45
C PHE A 101 3.81 2.61 7.58
N ILE A 102 4.44 3.79 7.57
CA ILE A 102 4.05 4.91 6.70
C ILE A 102 4.85 4.79 5.41
N ILE A 103 4.18 4.57 4.31
CA ILE A 103 4.78 4.56 2.99
C ILE A 103 4.82 6.00 2.47
N ASN A 104 6.02 6.58 2.50
CA ASN A 104 6.22 7.96 2.12
C ASN A 104 6.83 8.06 0.72
N ASN A 105 5.99 8.34 -0.25
CA ASN A 105 6.37 8.69 -1.62
C ASN A 105 6.15 10.19 -1.92
N ARG A 106 5.73 10.99 -0.92
CA ARG A 106 5.48 12.44 -0.98
C ARG A 106 4.41 12.83 -1.99
N MET A 107 3.41 11.95 -2.23
CA MET A 107 2.37 12.25 -3.21
C MET A 107 1.11 11.39 -3.04
N TYR A 108 0.02 11.85 -3.61
CA TYR A 108 -1.14 11.03 -3.91
C TYR A 108 -0.92 10.27 -5.22
N GLY A 109 -0.20 9.16 -5.16
CA GLY A 109 0.37 8.50 -6.33
C GLY A 109 -0.66 8.06 -7.36
N ILE A 110 -1.77 7.43 -6.95
CA ILE A 110 -2.84 7.00 -7.88
C ILE A 110 -3.50 8.21 -8.54
N ILE A 111 -3.84 9.24 -7.76
CA ILE A 111 -4.48 10.45 -8.30
C ILE A 111 -3.54 11.14 -9.30
N ARG A 112 -2.24 11.29 -8.95
CA ARG A 112 -1.25 11.86 -9.85
C ARG A 112 -1.13 11.08 -11.15
N ARG A 113 -1.11 9.76 -11.08
CA ARG A 113 -1.07 8.89 -12.26
C ARG A 113 -2.31 9.11 -13.13
N ARG A 114 -3.51 9.07 -12.55
CA ARG A 114 -4.76 9.29 -13.27
C ARG A 114 -4.82 10.67 -13.91
N GLN A 115 -4.40 11.70 -13.20
CA GLN A 115 -4.35 13.05 -13.77
C GLN A 115 -3.39 13.12 -14.97
N LYS A 116 -2.21 12.50 -14.89
CA LYS A 116 -1.27 12.43 -16.01
C LYS A 116 -1.85 11.74 -17.23
N GLU A 117 -2.56 10.62 -17.02
CA GLU A 117 -3.20 9.84 -18.08
C GLU A 117 -4.36 10.59 -18.74
N LEU A 118 -5.24 11.20 -17.94
CA LEU A 118 -6.49 11.79 -18.41
C LEU A 118 -6.36 13.26 -18.83
N PHE A 119 -5.43 14.01 -18.24
CA PHE A 119 -5.34 15.46 -18.41
C PHE A 119 -4.04 15.92 -19.11
N ARG A 120 -3.52 15.13 -20.04
CA ARG A 120 -2.34 15.46 -20.85
C ARG A 120 -1.11 15.81 -19.98
N GLY A 121 -0.90 15.07 -18.92
CA GLY A 121 0.23 15.24 -18.01
C GLY A 121 0.07 16.33 -16.96
N ARG A 122 -1.03 17.09 -16.94
CA ARG A 122 -1.27 18.13 -15.93
C ARG A 122 -1.67 17.51 -14.61
N THR A 123 -1.05 17.99 -13.50
CA THR A 123 -1.32 17.54 -12.14
C THR A 123 -1.58 18.72 -11.22
N ILE A 124 -2.50 18.56 -10.27
CA ILE A 124 -2.83 19.55 -9.24
C ILE A 124 -3.19 18.83 -7.93
N GLY A 125 -2.68 19.34 -6.79
CA GLY A 125 -2.97 18.80 -5.46
C GLY A 125 -2.45 17.38 -5.25
N THR A 126 -1.37 16.99 -5.93
CA THR A 126 -0.87 15.61 -5.88
C THR A 126 0.51 15.45 -5.26
N ASP A 127 1.30 16.48 -5.22
CA ASP A 127 2.64 16.51 -4.63
C ASP A 127 3.05 17.93 -4.21
N ASP A 128 4.26 18.08 -3.64
CA ASP A 128 4.75 19.34 -3.09
C ASP A 128 4.99 20.43 -4.15
N THR A 129 5.05 20.08 -5.42
CA THR A 129 5.19 21.03 -6.53
C THR A 129 3.86 21.65 -6.97
N ASN A 130 2.73 21.08 -6.55
CA ASN A 130 1.41 21.47 -7.04
C ASN A 130 0.31 21.51 -5.96
N GLY A 131 0.69 21.73 -4.69
CA GLY A 131 -0.24 22.07 -3.62
C GLY A 131 -0.45 21.02 -2.53
N LEU A 132 0.32 19.94 -2.50
CA LEU A 132 0.26 18.93 -1.45
C LEU A 132 1.58 18.89 -0.64
N GLY A 133 1.56 19.33 0.63
CA GLY A 133 2.70 19.18 1.53
C GLY A 133 2.76 17.79 2.17
N CYS A 134 3.97 17.33 2.51
CA CYS A 134 4.18 16.12 3.29
C CYS A 134 4.63 16.49 4.71
N PRO A 135 3.95 16.03 5.77
CA PRO A 135 4.30 16.37 7.14
C PRO A 135 5.59 15.71 7.62
N ASP A 136 6.17 16.23 8.69
CA ASP A 136 7.31 15.62 9.39
C ASP A 136 6.79 14.53 10.36
N PHE A 137 6.80 13.29 9.93
CA PHE A 137 6.30 12.17 10.74
C PHE A 137 7.14 11.90 11.99
N LYS A 138 8.42 12.33 12.02
CA LYS A 138 9.23 12.27 13.23
C LYS A 138 8.70 13.22 14.31
N LYS A 139 8.32 14.45 13.94
CA LYS A 139 7.70 15.41 14.87
C LYS A 139 6.33 14.95 15.33
N ILE A 140 5.50 14.42 14.42
CA ILE A 140 4.20 13.84 14.74
C ILE A 140 4.36 12.68 15.74
N SER A 141 5.23 11.71 15.45
CA SER A 141 5.48 10.58 16.36
C SER A 141 5.92 11.05 17.76
N LYS A 142 6.77 12.08 17.81
CA LYS A 142 7.21 12.70 19.08
C LYS A 142 6.04 13.34 19.82
N ALA A 143 5.15 14.06 19.13
CA ALA A 143 3.99 14.72 19.74
C ALA A 143 3.04 13.71 20.40
N PHE A 144 2.81 12.55 19.79
CA PHE A 144 2.01 11.46 20.36
C PHE A 144 2.81 10.54 21.32
N GLY A 145 4.11 10.79 21.54
CA GLY A 145 4.96 9.97 22.39
C GLY A 145 5.12 8.52 21.88
N ILE A 146 5.10 8.32 20.58
CA ILE A 146 5.28 7.02 19.91
C ILE A 146 6.70 6.92 19.35
N LYS A 147 7.32 5.75 19.48
CA LYS A 147 8.65 5.49 18.94
C LYS A 147 8.66 5.60 17.42
N TYR A 148 9.63 6.34 16.88
CA TYR A 148 9.80 6.54 15.44
C TYR A 148 11.05 5.84 14.91
N LYS A 149 10.95 5.31 13.70
CA LYS A 149 12.03 4.77 12.89
C LYS A 149 11.89 5.25 11.46
N LEU A 150 13.01 5.37 10.74
CA LEU A 150 13.05 5.77 9.34
C LEU A 150 13.88 4.76 8.54
N ILE A 151 13.29 4.20 7.50
CA ILE A 151 13.95 3.39 6.48
C ILE A 151 14.09 4.24 5.22
N LYS A 152 15.32 4.75 4.97
CA LYS A 152 15.59 5.64 3.83
C LYS A 152 15.82 4.90 2.51
N THR A 153 16.40 3.69 2.59
CA THR A 153 16.81 2.92 1.43
C THR A 153 16.48 1.44 1.61
N LYS A 154 16.40 0.71 0.51
CA LYS A 154 16.11 -0.72 0.52
C LYS A 154 17.27 -1.63 0.96
N LYS A 155 18.47 -1.09 1.16
CA LYS A 155 19.72 -1.86 1.37
C LYS A 155 19.63 -2.94 2.44
N ASN A 156 18.93 -2.67 3.55
CA ASN A 156 18.75 -3.61 4.68
C ASN A 156 17.27 -3.82 5.03
N LEU A 157 16.36 -3.65 4.06
CA LEU A 157 14.93 -3.59 4.27
C LEU A 157 14.39 -4.73 5.13
N LYS A 158 14.75 -5.98 4.81
CA LYS A 158 14.31 -7.17 5.55
C LYS A 158 14.72 -7.13 7.01
N ASN A 159 15.98 -6.78 7.32
CA ASN A 159 16.49 -6.77 8.69
C ASN A 159 15.87 -5.63 9.50
N GLU A 160 15.68 -4.46 8.88
CA GLU A 160 15.04 -3.31 9.53
C GLU A 160 13.57 -3.61 9.84
N ILE A 161 12.79 -4.16 8.89
CA ILE A 161 11.41 -4.58 9.11
C ILE A 161 11.33 -5.64 10.21
N ASN A 162 12.17 -6.67 10.18
CA ASN A 162 12.23 -7.67 11.25
C ASN A 162 12.48 -7.06 12.63
N SER A 163 13.39 -6.08 12.71
CA SER A 163 13.69 -5.37 13.96
C SER A 163 12.47 -4.61 14.48
N ILE A 164 11.66 -4.03 13.57
CA ILE A 164 10.44 -3.29 13.90
C ILE A 164 9.35 -4.26 14.37
N LEU A 165 9.13 -5.35 13.63
CA LEU A 165 8.10 -6.34 13.97
C LEU A 165 8.31 -6.97 15.34
N LYS A 166 9.56 -7.12 15.79
CA LYS A 166 9.91 -7.63 17.13
C LYS A 166 9.67 -6.65 18.30
N GLN A 167 9.32 -5.40 18.03
CA GLN A 167 9.05 -4.43 19.10
C GLN A 167 7.79 -4.81 19.87
N LYS A 168 7.82 -4.69 21.20
CA LYS A 168 6.67 -5.00 22.06
C LYS A 168 5.66 -3.85 22.21
N LYS A 169 6.07 -2.64 21.84
CA LYS A 169 5.26 -1.43 21.93
C LYS A 169 4.92 -0.92 20.53
N THR A 170 4.02 0.03 20.46
CA THR A 170 3.70 0.76 19.23
C THR A 170 4.94 1.43 18.65
N VAL A 171 5.12 1.26 17.35
CA VAL A 171 6.20 1.90 16.58
C VAL A 171 5.63 2.46 15.28
N ILE A 172 5.98 3.69 14.97
CA ILE A 172 5.81 4.27 13.64
C ILE A 172 7.12 4.10 12.89
N CYS A 173 7.05 3.46 11.74
CA CYS A 173 8.16 3.28 10.82
C CYS A 173 7.84 3.95 9.49
N GLU A 174 8.51 5.05 9.19
CA GLU A 174 8.44 5.69 7.89
C GLU A 174 9.37 5.00 6.90
N ILE A 175 8.84 4.58 5.76
CA ILE A 175 9.58 3.97 4.67
C ILE A 175 9.55 4.90 3.47
N MET A 176 10.74 5.37 3.04
CA MET A 176 10.84 6.17 1.83
C MET A 176 10.63 5.28 0.60
N ALA A 177 9.49 5.46 -0.06
CA ALA A 177 9.08 4.67 -1.20
C ALA A 177 9.41 5.35 -2.54
N ASP A 178 9.40 4.57 -3.61
CA ASP A 178 9.63 5.05 -4.97
C ASP A 178 8.47 5.95 -5.41
N GLU A 179 8.81 7.15 -5.86
CA GLU A 179 7.85 8.13 -6.38
C GLU A 179 7.27 7.71 -7.74
N ASN A 180 8.00 6.86 -8.47
CA ASN A 180 7.59 6.34 -9.77
C ASN A 180 7.11 4.89 -9.67
N GLN A 181 6.55 4.50 -8.51
CA GLN A 181 5.97 3.18 -8.33
C GLN A 181 4.93 2.91 -9.42
N GLU A 182 5.16 1.86 -10.19
CA GLU A 182 4.19 1.31 -11.12
C GLU A 182 3.48 0.12 -10.50
N TYR A 183 2.26 -0.16 -10.93
CA TYR A 183 1.51 -1.35 -10.59
C TYR A 183 0.80 -1.91 -11.81
N ILE A 184 0.61 -3.23 -11.80
CA ILE A 184 -0.16 -3.91 -12.83
C ILE A 184 -1.64 -3.65 -12.54
N GLU A 185 -2.27 -2.99 -13.47
CA GLU A 185 -3.68 -2.61 -13.41
C GLU A 185 -4.47 -3.42 -14.45
N ILE A 186 -5.78 -3.52 -14.26
CA ILE A 186 -6.67 -4.04 -15.31
C ILE A 186 -6.36 -3.30 -16.61
N GLY A 187 -5.88 -4.06 -17.60
CA GLY A 187 -5.36 -3.50 -18.83
C GLY A 187 -6.44 -2.86 -19.68
N TYR A 188 -6.10 -1.74 -20.30
CA TYR A 188 -6.85 -1.18 -21.40
C TYR A 188 -6.03 -1.37 -22.67
N ALA A 189 -6.69 -1.68 -23.76
CA ALA A 189 -6.10 -1.76 -25.09
C ALA A 189 -7.01 -1.04 -26.09
N LYS A 190 -6.47 -0.70 -27.26
CA LYS A 190 -7.31 -0.26 -28.39
C LYS A 190 -7.85 -1.48 -29.10
N ASN A 191 -9.15 -1.49 -29.37
CA ASN A 191 -9.76 -2.47 -30.27
C ASN A 191 -9.43 -2.18 -31.74
N ALA A 192 -9.93 -2.98 -32.66
CA ALA A 192 -9.72 -2.81 -34.10
C ALA A 192 -10.19 -1.43 -34.63
N GLU A 193 -11.17 -0.83 -33.98
CA GLU A 193 -11.74 0.48 -34.33
C GLU A 193 -10.97 1.66 -33.67
N GLY A 194 -9.89 1.37 -32.93
CA GLY A 194 -9.08 2.37 -32.23
C GLY A 194 -9.69 2.88 -30.92
N LYS A 195 -10.82 2.34 -30.48
CA LYS A 195 -11.49 2.70 -29.23
C LYS A 195 -10.76 2.03 -28.05
N ILE A 196 -10.57 2.77 -26.96
CA ILE A 196 -10.00 2.21 -25.73
C ILE A 196 -11.07 1.35 -25.05
N VAL A 197 -10.78 0.07 -24.91
CA VAL A 197 -11.61 -0.93 -24.24
C VAL A 197 -10.88 -1.57 -23.07
N ARG A 198 -11.64 -1.98 -22.05
CA ARG A 198 -11.09 -2.71 -20.90
C ARG A 198 -10.89 -4.17 -21.31
N ARG A 199 -9.70 -4.69 -21.07
CA ARG A 199 -9.42 -6.10 -21.33
C ARG A 199 -9.97 -7.00 -20.21
N PRO A 200 -10.41 -8.23 -20.55
CA PRO A 200 -10.87 -9.19 -19.54
C PRO A 200 -9.73 -9.62 -18.60
N LEU A 201 -10.07 -10.26 -17.49
CA LEU A 201 -9.11 -10.64 -16.45
C LEU A 201 -8.01 -11.58 -16.93
N GLU A 202 -8.31 -12.42 -17.87
CA GLU A 202 -7.37 -13.37 -18.50
C GLU A 202 -6.40 -12.71 -19.48
N ASP A 203 -6.65 -11.47 -19.88
CA ASP A 203 -5.85 -10.75 -20.88
C ASP A 203 -5.35 -9.41 -20.33
N GLN A 204 -4.48 -9.47 -19.35
CA GLN A 204 -3.93 -8.31 -18.65
C GLN A 204 -2.48 -8.03 -19.03
N LYS A 205 -2.00 -6.81 -18.72
CA LYS A 205 -0.59 -6.45 -18.89
C LYS A 205 0.32 -7.21 -17.90
N PRO A 206 1.52 -7.64 -18.37
CA PRO A 206 2.06 -7.52 -19.71
C PRO A 206 1.37 -8.49 -20.67
N PHE A 207 0.83 -7.97 -21.77
CA PHE A 207 0.08 -8.80 -22.73
C PHE A 207 0.97 -9.88 -23.35
N LEU A 208 0.47 -11.10 -23.41
CA LEU A 208 1.08 -12.17 -24.18
C LEU A 208 0.96 -11.88 -25.69
N ASP A 209 1.86 -12.47 -26.48
CA ASP A 209 1.64 -12.58 -27.92
C ASP A 209 0.27 -13.20 -28.19
N ARG A 210 -0.46 -12.65 -29.17
CA ARG A 210 -1.84 -13.06 -29.44
C ARG A 210 -1.98 -14.55 -29.78
N ASN A 211 -1.03 -15.10 -30.54
CA ASN A 211 -1.08 -16.52 -30.89
C ASN A 211 -0.81 -17.40 -29.66
N ILE A 212 0.08 -16.96 -28.77
CA ILE A 212 0.34 -17.66 -27.51
C ILE A 212 -0.88 -17.58 -26.60
N PHE A 213 -1.47 -16.38 -26.45
CA PHE A 213 -2.67 -16.18 -25.65
C PHE A 213 -3.82 -17.10 -26.12
N LEU A 214 -4.16 -17.04 -27.40
CA LEU A 214 -5.25 -17.85 -27.97
C LEU A 214 -5.04 -19.35 -27.79
N LYS A 215 -3.80 -19.85 -27.91
CA LYS A 215 -3.46 -21.27 -27.67
C LYS A 215 -3.63 -21.70 -26.21
N GLN A 216 -3.56 -20.77 -25.26
CA GLN A 216 -3.71 -21.09 -23.84
C GLN A 216 -5.18 -20.98 -23.36
N MET A 217 -6.05 -20.37 -24.16
CA MET A 217 -7.46 -20.23 -23.79
C MET A 217 -8.18 -21.59 -23.92
N LEU A 218 -8.93 -21.94 -22.87
CA LEU A 218 -9.79 -23.13 -22.83
C LEU A 218 -11.18 -22.87 -23.45
N ILE A 219 -11.59 -21.61 -23.46
CA ILE A 219 -12.83 -21.11 -24.05
C ILE A 219 -12.49 -19.94 -24.98
N GLU A 220 -13.32 -19.72 -25.98
CA GLU A 220 -13.11 -18.65 -26.94
C GLU A 220 -13.16 -17.30 -26.25
N PRO A 221 -12.14 -16.43 -26.42
CA PRO A 221 -12.15 -15.10 -25.81
C PRO A 221 -13.31 -14.25 -26.33
N ILE A 222 -13.88 -13.44 -25.45
CA ILE A 222 -14.90 -12.47 -25.86
C ILE A 222 -14.20 -11.37 -26.67
N ASP A 223 -14.63 -11.18 -27.90
CA ASP A 223 -14.23 -10.02 -28.72
C ASP A 223 -14.76 -8.73 -28.09
N GLN A 224 -13.83 -7.80 -27.77
CA GLN A 224 -14.15 -6.49 -27.21
C GLN A 224 -13.66 -5.37 -28.12
#